data_620fb48619eac6a1402bf7e8a8849982
#
_entry.id   620fb48619eac6a1402bf7e8a8849982
#
_cell.length_a   1.000
_cell.length_b   1.000
_cell.length_c   1.000
_cell.angle_alpha   90.00
_cell.angle_beta   90.00
_cell.angle_gamma   90.00
#
_symmetry.space_group_name_H-M   'P 1'
#
loop_
_entity.id
_entity.type
_entity.pdbx_description
1 polymer ?
#
loop_
_entity_poly.entity_id
_entity_poly.type
_entity_poly.pdbx_seq_one_letter_code
_entity_poly.pdbx_strand_id
1 'polypeptide(L)'
;RASVALEGAAAPAVNDLTVAEAQPAELEPQGRPGEGMAPMQGQNVLVLGLGASGLAMARWCVRCGAQVTVADTREAPPQLALLQQELPQVQFVAGPFDASLVDGKSLHAVYRSPGLSPATFAPVFQAAQAIGLVTGSELTLYAAALAYLRSQHGYAPCVLAITGTNGKTTVTSLTGQLVERAGKTVAVAGNIGPTLLDTLAGHIDADTLPQAWVL
;
A
#
# COMPACT_ATOMS: atom_id res chain seq x y z
N ARG A 1 -53.29 16.31 41.07
CA ARG A 1 -52.00 15.63 41.04
C ARG A 1 -52.13 14.48 40.04
N ALA A 2 -51.67 14.67 38.82
CA ALA A 2 -51.60 13.65 37.79
C ALA A 2 -50.18 13.07 37.78
N SER A 3 -50.10 11.75 38.01
CA SER A 3 -48.87 10.98 37.92
C SER A 3 -48.75 10.48 36.49
N VAL A 4 -47.70 10.90 35.77
CA VAL A 4 -47.37 10.39 34.43
C VAL A 4 -46.37 9.26 34.60
N ALA A 5 -46.81 8.05 34.24
CA ALA A 5 -45.95 6.88 34.18
C ALA A 5 -45.13 6.95 32.89
N LEU A 6 -43.78 6.94 33.02
CA LEU A 6 -42.85 6.78 31.93
C LEU A 6 -42.72 5.28 31.61
N GLU A 7 -43.37 4.85 30.54
CA GLU A 7 -43.12 3.54 29.95
C GLU A 7 -41.71 3.51 29.36
N GLY A 8 -40.91 2.59 29.87
CA GLY A 8 -39.55 2.33 29.38
C GLY A 8 -39.57 1.69 28.00
N ALA A 9 -39.06 2.39 27.00
CA ALA A 9 -38.77 1.81 25.71
C ALA A 9 -37.58 0.81 25.83
N ALA A 10 -37.86 -0.45 25.55
CA ALA A 10 -36.86 -1.50 25.48
C ALA A 10 -35.89 -1.19 24.32
N ALA A 11 -34.59 -1.25 24.61
CA ALA A 11 -33.55 -1.16 23.60
C ALA A 11 -33.68 -2.32 22.60
N PRO A 12 -33.45 -2.09 21.30
CA PRO A 12 -33.47 -3.17 20.31
C PRO A 12 -32.36 -4.16 20.60
N ALA A 13 -32.69 -5.44 20.56
CA ALA A 13 -31.72 -6.55 20.66
C ALA A 13 -30.66 -6.43 19.57
N VAL A 14 -29.41 -6.49 19.97
CA VAL A 14 -28.26 -6.60 19.06
C VAL A 14 -28.44 -7.94 18.35
N ASN A 15 -28.75 -7.88 17.05
CA ASN A 15 -28.81 -9.06 16.21
C ASN A 15 -27.44 -9.76 16.22
N ASP A 16 -27.46 -11.01 16.61
CA ASP A 16 -26.39 -11.98 16.53
C ASP A 16 -25.92 -12.09 15.06
N LEU A 17 -24.84 -11.38 14.72
CA LEU A 17 -24.16 -11.55 13.46
C LEU A 17 -23.40 -12.87 13.55
N THR A 18 -24.09 -13.96 13.25
CA THR A 18 -23.43 -15.23 12.92
C THR A 18 -22.60 -15.00 11.65
N VAL A 19 -21.31 -14.68 11.84
CA VAL A 19 -20.31 -14.77 10.78
C VAL A 19 -20.23 -16.25 10.39
N ALA A 20 -20.79 -16.59 9.23
CA ALA A 20 -20.57 -17.90 8.65
C ALA A 20 -19.05 -18.03 8.43
N GLU A 21 -18.39 -18.84 9.23
CA GLU A 21 -17.03 -19.29 8.98
C GLU A 21 -17.02 -20.10 7.69
N ALA A 22 -16.74 -19.43 6.57
CA ALA A 22 -16.36 -20.12 5.35
C ALA A 22 -15.05 -20.84 5.67
N GLN A 23 -15.08 -22.17 5.72
CA GLN A 23 -13.87 -22.98 5.79
C GLN A 23 -12.95 -22.58 4.64
N PRO A 24 -11.71 -22.16 4.92
CA PRO A 24 -10.75 -21.90 3.85
C PRO A 24 -10.53 -23.22 3.10
N ALA A 25 -10.76 -23.21 1.80
CA ALA A 25 -10.27 -24.28 0.96
C ALA A 25 -8.75 -24.40 1.20
N GLU A 26 -8.27 -25.57 1.63
CA GLU A 26 -6.85 -25.87 1.78
C GLU A 26 -6.21 -25.78 0.39
N LEU A 27 -5.76 -24.58 0.03
CA LEU A 27 -4.86 -24.40 -1.11
C LEU A 27 -3.48 -24.88 -0.63
N GLU A 28 -3.00 -25.97 -1.23
CA GLU A 28 -1.61 -26.39 -1.09
C GLU A 28 -0.70 -25.19 -1.40
N PRO A 29 0.21 -24.79 -0.52
CA PRO A 29 1.07 -23.64 -0.75
C PRO A 29 1.98 -23.92 -1.95
N GLN A 30 1.73 -23.25 -3.06
CA GLN A 30 2.56 -23.34 -4.26
C GLN A 30 3.79 -22.44 -4.10
N GLY A 31 4.93 -23.02 -3.73
CA GLY A 31 6.22 -22.33 -3.66
C GLY A 31 6.39 -21.39 -2.46
N ARG A 32 7.59 -20.79 -2.35
CA ARG A 32 7.87 -19.78 -1.31
C ARG A 32 7.16 -18.47 -1.65
N PRO A 33 6.66 -17.72 -0.64
CA PRO A 33 6.16 -16.37 -0.85
C PRO A 33 7.22 -15.54 -1.59
N GLY A 34 6.91 -15.10 -2.81
CA GLY A 34 7.83 -14.30 -3.65
C GLY A 34 8.44 -15.02 -4.85
N GLU A 35 8.45 -16.34 -4.92
CA GLU A 35 8.86 -17.06 -6.14
C GLU A 35 7.80 -16.90 -7.23
N GLY A 36 8.22 -16.37 -8.39
CA GLY A 36 7.32 -16.18 -9.53
C GLY A 36 6.26 -15.09 -9.37
N MET A 37 6.39 -14.22 -8.35
CA MET A 37 5.45 -13.14 -8.11
C MET A 37 5.52 -12.07 -9.22
N ALA A 38 4.66 -12.16 -10.21
CA ALA A 38 4.57 -11.20 -11.30
C ALA A 38 3.12 -10.74 -11.57
N PRO A 39 2.37 -10.23 -10.54
CA PRO A 39 0.98 -9.84 -10.72
C PRO A 39 0.80 -8.63 -11.64
N MET A 40 1.89 -7.92 -11.99
CA MET A 40 1.87 -6.76 -12.88
C MET A 40 2.64 -7.02 -14.19
N GLN A 41 2.81 -8.27 -14.57
CA GLN A 41 3.53 -8.64 -15.80
C GLN A 41 2.94 -7.94 -17.02
N GLY A 42 3.80 -7.24 -17.76
CA GLY A 42 3.41 -6.53 -18.98
C GLY A 42 2.62 -5.23 -18.76
N GLN A 43 2.44 -4.80 -17.51
CA GLN A 43 1.82 -3.51 -17.21
C GLN A 43 2.82 -2.37 -17.27
N ASN A 44 2.40 -1.24 -17.80
CA ASN A 44 3.14 0.01 -17.76
C ASN A 44 2.63 0.88 -16.60
N VAL A 45 3.51 1.27 -15.71
CA VAL A 45 3.18 1.99 -14.48
C VAL A 45 3.93 3.31 -14.42
N LEU A 46 3.21 4.37 -14.07
CA LEU A 46 3.78 5.68 -13.76
C LEU A 46 3.81 5.89 -12.24
N VAL A 47 4.97 6.26 -11.71
CA VAL A 47 5.15 6.65 -10.31
C VAL A 47 5.48 8.14 -10.24
N LEU A 48 4.70 8.90 -9.49
CA LEU A 48 4.88 10.34 -9.29
C LEU A 48 5.62 10.63 -7.98
N GLY A 49 6.75 11.32 -8.08
CA GLY A 49 7.62 11.70 -6.98
C GLY A 49 8.64 10.64 -6.60
N LEU A 50 9.91 11.02 -6.59
CA LEU A 50 11.06 10.15 -6.30
C LEU A 50 11.70 10.50 -4.95
N GLY A 51 10.90 10.34 -3.89
CA GLY A 51 11.35 10.22 -2.51
C GLY A 51 11.46 8.73 -2.10
N ALA A 52 11.58 8.44 -0.81
CA ALA A 52 11.70 7.07 -0.29
C ALA A 52 10.54 6.18 -0.76
N SER A 53 9.28 6.62 -0.57
CA SER A 53 8.12 5.85 -1.02
C SER A 53 8.02 5.72 -2.55
N GLY A 54 8.49 6.72 -3.31
CA GLY A 54 8.54 6.64 -4.78
C GLY A 54 9.51 5.56 -5.25
N LEU A 55 10.69 5.50 -4.66
CA LEU A 55 11.67 4.45 -4.93
C LEU A 55 11.15 3.07 -4.51
N ALA A 56 10.54 2.95 -3.33
CA ALA A 56 9.94 1.69 -2.87
C ALA A 56 8.84 1.20 -3.81
N MET A 57 7.98 2.11 -4.31
CA MET A 57 6.96 1.76 -5.30
C MET A 57 7.58 1.31 -6.64
N ALA A 58 8.63 1.99 -7.09
CA ALA A 58 9.33 1.60 -8.33
C ALA A 58 9.95 0.20 -8.21
N ARG A 59 10.67 -0.08 -7.11
CA ARG A 59 11.23 -1.40 -6.80
C ARG A 59 10.16 -2.48 -6.79
N TRP A 60 9.05 -2.21 -6.10
CA TRP A 60 7.94 -3.15 -5.99
C TRP A 60 7.29 -3.45 -7.34
N CYS A 61 6.97 -2.43 -8.12
CA CYS A 61 6.35 -2.61 -9.43
C CYS A 61 7.27 -3.38 -10.40
N VAL A 62 8.59 -3.08 -10.40
CA VAL A 62 9.57 -3.83 -11.18
C VAL A 62 9.64 -5.30 -10.71
N ARG A 63 9.69 -5.54 -9.39
CA ARG A 63 9.63 -6.89 -8.82
C ARG A 63 8.38 -7.66 -9.26
N CYS A 64 7.25 -6.97 -9.40
CA CYS A 64 5.98 -7.54 -9.88
C CYS A 64 5.90 -7.68 -11.41
N GLY A 65 6.96 -7.39 -12.15
CA GLY A 65 7.04 -7.56 -13.61
C GLY A 65 6.53 -6.38 -14.44
N ALA A 66 6.26 -5.21 -13.82
CA ALA A 66 5.84 -4.02 -14.53
C ALA A 66 7.01 -3.30 -15.21
N GLN A 67 6.69 -2.60 -16.32
CA GLN A 67 7.55 -1.56 -16.88
C GLN A 67 7.23 -0.24 -16.17
N VAL A 68 8.25 0.37 -15.56
CA VAL A 68 8.05 1.52 -14.69
C VAL A 68 8.67 2.78 -15.30
N THR A 69 7.90 3.86 -15.25
CA THR A 69 8.39 5.22 -15.46
C THR A 69 8.21 5.98 -14.14
N VAL A 70 9.25 6.69 -13.70
CA VAL A 70 9.18 7.58 -12.54
C VAL A 70 9.26 9.02 -13.01
N ALA A 71 8.33 9.86 -12.57
CA ALA A 71 8.35 11.30 -12.84
C ALA A 71 8.54 12.09 -11.53
N ASP A 72 9.36 13.14 -11.57
CA ASP A 72 9.50 14.09 -10.47
C ASP A 72 9.58 15.52 -11.00
N THR A 73 9.06 16.46 -10.23
CA THR A 73 9.13 17.90 -10.60
C THR A 73 10.54 18.48 -10.51
N ARG A 74 11.46 17.77 -9.85
CA ARG A 74 12.87 18.14 -9.67
C ARG A 74 13.73 17.39 -10.69
N GLU A 75 14.77 18.06 -11.21
CA GLU A 75 15.75 17.43 -12.09
C GLU A 75 16.63 16.39 -11.36
N ALA A 76 16.93 16.64 -10.09
CA ALA A 76 17.75 15.76 -9.25
C ALA A 76 17.03 15.46 -7.91
N PRO A 77 15.98 14.63 -7.92
CA PRO A 77 15.33 14.21 -6.67
C PRO A 77 16.23 13.33 -5.81
N PRO A 78 16.00 13.25 -4.47
CA PRO A 78 16.92 12.63 -3.53
C PRO A 78 17.29 11.17 -3.83
N GLN A 79 16.40 10.42 -4.47
CA GLN A 79 16.61 8.98 -4.74
C GLN A 79 17.02 8.68 -6.20
N LEU A 80 17.33 9.70 -7.01
CA LEU A 80 17.62 9.50 -8.43
C LEU A 80 18.87 8.62 -8.66
N ALA A 81 19.94 8.91 -7.93
CA ALA A 81 21.18 8.12 -8.06
C ALA A 81 20.95 6.64 -7.71
N LEU A 82 20.18 6.39 -6.65
CA LEU A 82 19.86 5.04 -6.20
C LEU A 82 18.92 4.33 -7.19
N LEU A 83 17.91 5.03 -7.72
CA LEU A 83 17.05 4.51 -8.78
C LEU A 83 17.87 4.05 -10.00
N GLN A 84 18.79 4.90 -10.47
CA GLN A 84 19.61 4.60 -11.65
C GLN A 84 20.58 3.44 -11.40
N GLN A 85 21.09 3.32 -10.19
CA GLN A 85 21.99 2.26 -9.81
C GLN A 85 21.29 0.90 -9.71
N GLU A 86 20.13 0.85 -9.05
CA GLU A 86 19.42 -0.39 -8.74
C GLU A 86 18.48 -0.83 -9.86
N LEU A 87 17.87 0.13 -10.55
CA LEU A 87 16.83 -0.09 -11.56
C LEU A 87 17.15 0.64 -12.86
N PRO A 88 18.28 0.33 -13.54
CA PRO A 88 18.71 1.05 -14.74
C PRO A 88 17.71 0.97 -15.91
N GLN A 89 16.78 0.01 -15.88
CA GLN A 89 15.70 -0.14 -16.87
C GLN A 89 14.53 0.82 -16.64
N VAL A 90 14.42 1.46 -15.47
CA VAL A 90 13.35 2.40 -15.16
C VAL A 90 13.64 3.75 -15.79
N GLN A 91 12.66 4.26 -16.54
CA GLN A 91 12.76 5.60 -17.11
C GLN A 91 12.50 6.66 -16.04
N PHE A 92 13.35 7.70 -16.01
CA PHE A 92 13.12 8.88 -15.20
C PHE A 92 12.78 10.08 -16.08
N VAL A 93 11.73 10.81 -15.70
CA VAL A 93 11.24 12.01 -16.37
C VAL A 93 11.21 13.15 -15.36
N ALA A 94 12.00 14.19 -15.60
CA ALA A 94 11.96 15.43 -14.83
C ALA A 94 11.02 16.45 -15.50
N GLY A 95 10.26 17.18 -14.71
CA GLY A 95 9.41 18.25 -15.21
C GLY A 95 8.07 18.37 -14.50
N PRO A 96 7.23 19.32 -14.91
CA PRO A 96 5.93 19.55 -14.29
C PRO A 96 5.02 18.32 -14.44
N PHE A 97 4.14 18.14 -13.47
CA PHE A 97 3.12 17.08 -13.53
C PHE A 97 1.90 17.61 -14.28
N ASP A 98 1.77 17.22 -15.53
CA ASP A 98 0.65 17.57 -16.40
C ASP A 98 0.10 16.34 -17.14
N ALA A 99 -0.97 16.54 -17.90
CA ALA A 99 -1.66 15.45 -18.61
C ALA A 99 -0.76 14.71 -19.62
N SER A 100 0.29 15.35 -20.13
CA SER A 100 1.20 14.73 -21.12
C SER A 100 1.94 13.51 -20.59
N LEU A 101 2.02 13.35 -19.25
CA LEU A 101 2.55 12.14 -18.61
C LEU A 101 1.64 10.92 -18.82
N VAL A 102 0.38 11.15 -19.18
CA VAL A 102 -0.66 10.11 -19.39
C VAL A 102 -1.13 10.06 -20.84
N ASP A 103 -1.33 11.22 -21.44
CA ASP A 103 -1.91 11.33 -22.77
C ASP A 103 -1.05 10.63 -23.84
N GLY A 104 -1.69 9.76 -24.62
CA GLY A 104 -1.00 9.00 -25.66
C GLY A 104 -0.04 7.92 -25.14
N LYS A 105 -0.02 7.65 -23.83
CA LYS A 105 0.79 6.60 -23.22
C LYS A 105 -0.03 5.34 -22.98
N SER A 106 0.59 4.18 -23.21
CA SER A 106 -0.03 2.87 -22.91
C SER A 106 0.14 2.53 -21.42
N LEU A 107 -0.40 3.37 -20.53
CA LEU A 107 -0.33 3.16 -19.09
C LEU A 107 -1.49 2.28 -18.60
N HIS A 108 -1.27 1.58 -17.48
CA HIS A 108 -2.26 0.77 -16.76
C HIS A 108 -2.56 1.33 -15.37
N ALA A 109 -1.57 1.98 -14.74
CA ALA A 109 -1.74 2.56 -13.42
C ALA A 109 -0.83 3.76 -13.20
N VAL A 110 -1.27 4.66 -12.32
CA VAL A 110 -0.51 5.82 -11.83
C VAL A 110 -0.51 5.82 -10.31
N TYR A 111 0.68 5.78 -9.72
CA TYR A 111 0.86 5.84 -8.28
C TYR A 111 1.59 7.11 -7.88
N ARG A 112 1.32 7.62 -6.67
CA ARG A 112 1.94 8.85 -6.16
C ARG A 112 2.61 8.66 -4.82
N SER A 113 3.70 9.37 -4.59
CA SER A 113 4.32 9.51 -3.27
C SER A 113 3.42 10.29 -2.31
N PRO A 114 3.37 9.93 -1.01
CA PRO A 114 2.53 10.63 -0.02
C PRO A 114 2.95 12.09 0.22
N GLY A 115 4.21 12.44 -0.05
CA GLY A 115 4.73 13.80 0.12
C GLY A 115 4.29 14.82 -0.95
N LEU A 116 3.61 14.39 -2.02
CA LEU A 116 3.11 15.30 -3.04
C LEU A 116 1.81 15.96 -2.61
N SER A 117 1.72 17.29 -2.78
CA SER A 117 0.47 17.99 -2.52
C SER A 117 -0.62 17.60 -3.50
N PRO A 118 -1.91 17.62 -3.10
CA PRO A 118 -3.01 17.34 -4.03
C PRO A 118 -2.98 18.19 -5.30
N ALA A 119 -2.67 19.48 -5.18
CA ALA A 119 -2.58 20.39 -6.33
C ALA A 119 -1.48 19.97 -7.32
N THR A 120 -0.38 19.41 -6.82
CA THR A 120 0.76 19.01 -7.67
C THR A 120 0.42 17.82 -8.56
N PHE A 121 -0.22 16.78 -8.03
CA PHE A 121 -0.49 15.56 -8.80
C PHE A 121 -1.88 15.52 -9.47
N ALA A 122 -2.79 16.43 -9.10
CA ALA A 122 -4.16 16.44 -9.60
C ALA A 122 -4.27 16.41 -11.14
N PRO A 123 -3.50 17.18 -11.91
CA PRO A 123 -3.62 17.15 -13.38
C PRO A 123 -3.39 15.75 -13.97
N VAL A 124 -2.37 15.04 -13.45
CA VAL A 124 -2.04 13.67 -13.91
C VAL A 124 -3.12 12.69 -13.47
N PHE A 125 -3.57 12.77 -12.21
CA PHE A 125 -4.61 11.88 -11.69
C PHE A 125 -5.93 12.05 -12.39
N GLN A 126 -6.34 13.29 -12.68
CA GLN A 126 -7.55 13.58 -13.43
C GLN A 126 -7.49 13.01 -14.86
N ALA A 127 -6.36 13.20 -15.56
CA ALA A 127 -6.16 12.61 -16.88
C ALA A 127 -6.21 11.07 -16.84
N ALA A 128 -5.53 10.46 -15.86
CA ALA A 128 -5.53 9.01 -15.67
C ALA A 128 -6.94 8.46 -15.37
N GLN A 129 -7.68 9.09 -14.48
CA GLN A 129 -9.04 8.69 -14.12
C GLN A 129 -10.03 8.87 -15.29
N ALA A 130 -9.86 9.92 -16.10
CA ALA A 130 -10.72 10.17 -17.26
C ALA A 130 -10.67 9.05 -18.30
N ILE A 131 -9.55 8.32 -18.39
CA ILE A 131 -9.37 7.15 -19.27
C ILE A 131 -9.43 5.82 -18.54
N GLY A 132 -9.87 5.81 -17.27
CA GLY A 132 -10.14 4.60 -16.51
C GLY A 132 -8.89 3.91 -15.95
N LEU A 133 -7.74 4.58 -15.83
CA LEU A 133 -6.55 4.00 -15.22
C LEU A 133 -6.69 3.84 -13.71
N VAL A 134 -6.04 2.82 -13.17
CA VAL A 134 -5.90 2.66 -11.72
C VAL A 134 -5.04 3.80 -11.17
N THR A 135 -5.52 4.48 -10.14
CA THR A 135 -4.76 5.52 -9.43
C THR A 135 -4.62 5.17 -7.97
N GLY A 136 -3.47 5.44 -7.36
CA GLY A 136 -3.24 5.07 -5.97
C GLY A 136 -1.95 5.62 -5.37
N SER A 137 -1.52 4.98 -4.32
CA SER A 137 -0.32 5.29 -3.55
C SER A 137 0.41 4.02 -3.12
N GLU A 138 1.48 4.15 -2.35
CA GLU A 138 2.16 3.01 -1.75
C GLU A 138 1.21 2.10 -0.95
N LEU A 139 0.26 2.69 -0.20
CA LEU A 139 -0.72 1.93 0.55
C LEU A 139 -1.64 1.10 -0.36
N THR A 140 -1.99 1.62 -1.54
CA THR A 140 -2.80 0.88 -2.53
C THR A 140 -2.04 -0.34 -3.06
N LEU A 141 -0.77 -0.17 -3.40
CA LEU A 141 0.10 -1.28 -3.83
C LEU A 141 0.29 -2.31 -2.71
N TYR A 142 0.51 -1.85 -1.48
CA TYR A 142 0.65 -2.71 -0.32
C TYR A 142 -0.63 -3.53 -0.06
N ALA A 143 -1.80 -2.91 -0.12
CA ALA A 143 -3.08 -3.62 0.03
C ALA A 143 -3.28 -4.67 -1.07
N ALA A 144 -2.94 -4.34 -2.32
CA ALA A 144 -2.98 -5.30 -3.44
C ALA A 144 -1.98 -6.45 -3.24
N ALA A 145 -0.80 -6.16 -2.70
CA ALA A 145 0.21 -7.18 -2.37
C ALA A 145 -0.29 -8.15 -1.30
N LEU A 146 -0.91 -7.65 -0.22
CA LEU A 146 -1.50 -8.51 0.81
C LEU A 146 -2.64 -9.36 0.27
N ALA A 147 -3.50 -8.80 -0.60
CA ALA A 147 -4.56 -9.55 -1.26
C ALA A 147 -4.00 -10.68 -2.13
N TYR A 148 -2.94 -10.40 -2.89
CA TYR A 148 -2.25 -11.41 -3.69
C TYR A 148 -1.64 -12.51 -2.81
N LEU A 149 -0.88 -12.14 -1.76
CA LEU A 149 -0.27 -13.11 -0.84
C LEU A 149 -1.32 -13.96 -0.11
N ARG A 150 -2.47 -13.37 0.22
CA ARG A 150 -3.59 -14.12 0.79
C ARG A 150 -4.13 -15.15 -0.19
N SER A 151 -4.34 -14.78 -1.44
CA SER A 151 -4.93 -15.68 -2.45
C SER A 151 -3.98 -16.80 -2.88
N GLN A 152 -2.66 -16.53 -2.95
CA GLN A 152 -1.68 -17.48 -3.45
C GLN A 152 -1.01 -18.31 -2.35
N HIS A 153 -0.87 -17.74 -1.14
CA HIS A 153 -0.08 -18.34 -0.05
C HIS A 153 -0.83 -18.43 1.28
N GLY A 154 -2.12 -18.05 1.32
CA GLY A 154 -2.91 -18.06 2.55
C GLY A 154 -2.44 -17.05 3.60
N TYR A 155 -1.56 -16.10 3.25
CA TYR A 155 -1.04 -15.11 4.20
C TYR A 155 -2.07 -14.04 4.51
N ALA A 156 -2.58 -14.03 5.73
CA ALA A 156 -3.62 -13.12 6.21
C ALA A 156 -3.22 -12.49 7.56
N PRO A 157 -2.30 -11.52 7.57
CA PRO A 157 -1.86 -10.87 8.80
C PRO A 157 -2.95 -9.96 9.37
N CYS A 158 -2.86 -9.68 10.68
CA CYS A 158 -3.62 -8.60 11.30
C CYS A 158 -3.00 -7.26 10.88
N VAL A 159 -3.80 -6.32 10.38
CA VAL A 159 -3.33 -4.97 10.01
C VAL A 159 -3.95 -3.95 10.95
N LEU A 160 -3.09 -3.23 11.69
CA LEU A 160 -3.44 -2.17 12.63
C LEU A 160 -3.04 -0.83 12.01
N ALA A 161 -4.00 -0.12 11.44
CA ALA A 161 -3.76 1.18 10.80
C ALA A 161 -4.06 2.33 11.77
N ILE A 162 -3.10 3.24 11.93
CA ILE A 162 -3.18 4.37 12.85
C ILE A 162 -3.26 5.68 12.06
N THR A 163 -4.31 6.44 12.32
CA THR A 163 -4.49 7.77 11.74
C THR A 163 -4.73 8.82 12.83
N GLY A 164 -4.66 10.08 12.47
CA GLY A 164 -4.89 11.20 13.39
C GLY A 164 -4.08 12.44 13.01
N THR A 165 -4.37 13.57 13.64
CA THR A 165 -3.65 14.83 13.42
C THR A 165 -2.28 14.85 14.10
N ASN A 166 -2.19 14.38 15.36
CA ASN A 166 -0.99 14.36 16.17
C ASN A 166 -0.75 12.99 16.80
N GLY A 167 0.48 12.70 17.21
CA GLY A 167 0.83 11.53 17.98
C GLY A 167 0.87 10.20 17.21
N LYS A 168 0.60 10.20 15.90
CA LYS A 168 0.59 8.97 15.09
C LYS A 168 1.84 8.12 15.28
N THR A 169 3.03 8.69 15.12
CA THR A 169 4.29 7.97 15.26
C THR A 169 4.44 7.30 16.62
N THR A 170 4.11 8.02 17.70
CA THR A 170 4.18 7.49 19.06
C THR A 170 3.20 6.32 19.24
N VAL A 171 1.96 6.48 18.80
CA VAL A 171 0.94 5.45 18.90
C VAL A 171 1.31 4.23 18.06
N THR A 172 1.79 4.43 16.82
CA THR A 172 2.27 3.35 15.94
C THR A 172 3.40 2.56 16.63
N SER A 173 4.41 3.25 17.16
CA SER A 173 5.52 2.60 17.86
C SER A 173 5.08 1.83 19.10
N LEU A 174 4.23 2.43 19.95
CA LEU A 174 3.68 1.78 21.14
C LEU A 174 2.81 0.57 20.79
N THR A 175 1.98 0.68 19.75
CA THR A 175 1.16 -0.43 19.28
C THR A 175 2.03 -1.60 18.83
N GLY A 176 3.11 -1.34 18.07
CA GLY A 176 4.06 -2.37 17.69
C GLY A 176 4.65 -3.10 18.91
N GLN A 177 5.11 -2.35 19.92
CA GLN A 177 5.65 -2.93 21.15
C GLN A 177 4.60 -3.77 21.92
N LEU A 178 3.34 -3.34 21.95
CA LEU A 178 2.27 -4.09 22.61
C LEU A 178 1.96 -5.40 21.88
N VAL A 179 1.94 -5.38 20.55
CA VAL A 179 1.74 -6.59 19.73
C VAL A 179 2.89 -7.57 19.94
N GLU A 180 4.13 -7.09 19.97
CA GLU A 180 5.31 -7.91 20.24
C GLU A 180 5.25 -8.53 21.65
N ARG A 181 4.91 -7.74 22.69
CA ARG A 181 4.72 -8.24 24.06
C ARG A 181 3.58 -9.24 24.18
N ALA A 182 2.59 -9.19 23.29
CA ALA A 182 1.54 -10.20 23.18
C ALA A 182 2.01 -11.50 22.50
N GLY A 183 3.30 -11.63 22.20
CA GLY A 183 3.91 -12.82 21.60
C GLY A 183 3.69 -12.96 20.10
N LYS A 184 3.37 -11.88 19.39
CA LYS A 184 3.19 -11.87 17.93
C LYS A 184 4.41 -11.30 17.24
N THR A 185 4.76 -11.87 16.10
CA THR A 185 5.71 -11.22 15.18
C THR A 185 5.03 -10.02 14.54
N VAL A 186 5.70 -8.87 14.55
CA VAL A 186 5.15 -7.59 14.09
C VAL A 186 6.13 -6.85 13.19
N ALA A 187 5.62 -6.23 12.13
CA ALA A 187 6.32 -5.23 11.37
C ALA A 187 5.65 -3.86 11.57
N VAL A 188 6.46 -2.84 11.77
CA VAL A 188 6.02 -1.44 11.87
C VAL A 188 6.61 -0.70 10.69
N ALA A 189 5.76 -0.18 9.81
CA ALA A 189 6.19 0.50 8.60
C ALA A 189 5.17 1.54 8.15
N GLY A 190 5.56 2.47 7.30
CA GLY A 190 4.64 3.47 6.73
C GLY A 190 5.32 4.78 6.36
N ASN A 191 4.56 5.87 6.39
CA ASN A 191 5.00 7.18 5.89
C ASN A 191 6.26 7.76 6.59
N ILE A 192 6.58 7.31 7.78
CA ILE A 192 7.72 7.82 8.57
C ILE A 192 8.96 6.93 8.43
N GLY A 193 8.85 5.85 7.64
CA GLY A 193 9.90 4.87 7.42
C GLY A 193 10.00 3.79 8.55
N PRO A 194 10.46 2.62 8.19
CA PRO A 194 10.71 2.20 6.81
C PRO A 194 9.44 2.18 5.96
N THR A 195 9.59 2.20 4.63
CA THR A 195 8.46 2.14 3.69
C THR A 195 7.73 0.80 3.77
N LEU A 196 6.43 0.80 3.46
CA LEU A 196 5.61 -0.42 3.52
C LEU A 196 6.11 -1.50 2.56
N LEU A 197 6.37 -1.10 1.32
CA LEU A 197 6.73 -2.04 0.25
C LEU A 197 8.14 -2.59 0.39
N ASP A 198 9.14 -1.77 0.79
CA ASP A 198 10.49 -2.27 1.04
C ASP A 198 10.50 -3.21 2.25
N THR A 199 9.72 -2.90 3.30
CA THR A 199 9.59 -3.77 4.47
C THR A 199 8.93 -5.09 4.10
N LEU A 200 7.85 -5.06 3.31
CA LEU A 200 7.18 -6.27 2.85
C LEU A 200 8.12 -7.13 1.98
N ALA A 201 8.82 -6.50 1.03
CA ALA A 201 9.80 -7.19 0.18
C ALA A 201 10.88 -7.87 1.01
N GLY A 202 11.44 -7.18 2.00
CA GLY A 202 12.44 -7.75 2.91
C GLY A 202 11.94 -8.96 3.69
N HIS A 203 10.72 -8.92 4.19
CA HIS A 203 10.11 -10.05 4.87
C HIS A 203 9.83 -11.24 3.94
N ILE A 204 9.42 -10.97 2.70
CA ILE A 204 9.24 -12.01 1.69
C ILE A 204 10.59 -12.69 1.37
N ASP A 205 11.64 -11.89 1.13
CA ASP A 205 12.97 -12.40 0.77
C ASP A 205 13.62 -13.19 1.91
N ALA A 206 13.36 -12.79 3.16
CA ALA A 206 13.86 -13.47 4.34
C ALA A 206 12.98 -14.64 4.82
N ASP A 207 11.82 -14.88 4.18
CA ASP A 207 10.81 -15.86 4.61
C ASP A 207 10.37 -15.66 6.09
N THR A 208 10.15 -14.39 6.46
CA THR A 208 9.84 -13.95 7.83
C THR A 208 8.57 -13.11 7.90
N LEU A 209 7.56 -13.43 7.08
CA LEU A 209 6.31 -12.67 7.05
C LEU A 209 5.69 -12.55 8.44
N PRO A 210 5.42 -11.33 8.95
CA PRO A 210 4.94 -11.13 10.30
C PRO A 210 3.46 -11.46 10.46
N GLN A 211 3.05 -11.80 11.67
CA GLN A 211 1.64 -12.06 12.01
C GLN A 211 0.80 -10.79 12.09
N ALA A 212 1.45 -9.64 12.32
CA ALA A 212 0.77 -8.35 12.40
C ALA A 212 1.59 -7.25 11.74
N TRP A 213 0.88 -6.28 11.18
CA TRP A 213 1.43 -5.03 10.65
C TRP A 213 0.84 -3.85 11.41
N VAL A 214 1.66 -2.86 11.72
CA VAL A 214 1.25 -1.58 12.32
C VAL A 214 1.66 -0.46 11.38
N LEU A 215 0.68 0.31 10.90
CA LEU A 215 0.85 1.35 9.86
C LEU A 215 0.55 2.74 10.39
#